data_de93a2719774b12980faa43e1489ec5c
#
_entry.id   de93a2719774b12980faa43e1489ec5c
#
_cell.length_a   1.000
_cell.length_b   1.000
_cell.length_c   1.000
_cell.angle_alpha   90.00
_cell.angle_beta   90.00
_cell.angle_gamma   90.00
#
_symmetry.space_group_name_H-M   'P 1'
#
loop_
_entity.id
_entity.type
_entity.pdbx_description
1 polymer ?
#
loop_
_entity_poly.entity_id
_entity_poly.type
_entity_poly.pdbx_seq_one_letter_code
_entity_poly.pdbx_strand_id
1 'polypeptide(L)'
;RRSSDLNCNYSKSFKNKSSVSLTLNQNFTYTNNLNTKEGQNSEIFLNKGNTSFYATYNYRIKKKFNLQASIAEHLSYTTTNGNHVFSSFFIPSLKLSYLHKGHSLKLTGTVRSTEIGLSNPTGYEYKKNEYEMFVGNPELKDYLRYNAGLNYDWTMNSRWTLLSSASLHISNPQIYELYRYDDERKM
;
A
#
# COMPACT_ATOMS: atom_id res chain seq x y z
N ARG A 1 -5.74 -0.57 -22.39
CA ARG A 1 -6.03 -0.17 -21.00
C ARG A 1 -7.04 0.97 -20.99
N ARG A 2 -8.07 0.86 -20.14
CA ARG A 2 -9.03 1.95 -19.86
C ARG A 2 -9.10 2.10 -18.35
N SER A 3 -9.19 3.32 -17.85
CA SER A 3 -9.37 3.61 -16.42
C SER A 3 -10.40 4.72 -16.24
N SER A 4 -11.13 4.67 -15.14
CA SER A 4 -12.01 5.73 -14.66
C SER A 4 -11.80 5.93 -13.17
N ASP A 5 -11.72 7.18 -12.74
CA ASP A 5 -11.47 7.57 -11.38
C ASP A 5 -12.56 8.49 -10.88
N LEU A 6 -13.06 8.21 -9.68
CA LEU A 6 -13.97 9.07 -8.95
C LEU A 6 -13.34 9.43 -7.60
N ASN A 7 -13.33 10.73 -7.27
CA ASN A 7 -12.85 11.23 -5.99
C ASN A 7 -13.88 12.18 -5.40
N CYS A 8 -14.34 11.88 -4.19
CA CYS A 8 -15.25 12.72 -3.41
C CYS A 8 -14.62 13.07 -2.08
N ASN A 9 -14.55 14.38 -1.76
CA ASN A 9 -14.00 14.88 -0.52
C ASN A 9 -15.01 15.75 0.22
N TYR A 10 -15.14 15.51 1.52
CA TYR A 10 -15.86 16.37 2.44
C TYR A 10 -14.96 16.74 3.60
N SER A 11 -14.92 18.01 3.99
CA SER A 11 -14.17 18.46 5.16
C SER A 11 -14.97 19.45 5.99
N LYS A 12 -14.87 19.34 7.33
CA LYS A 12 -15.47 20.27 8.29
C LYS A 12 -14.47 20.63 9.37
N SER A 13 -14.29 21.92 9.55
CA SER A 13 -13.47 22.47 10.65
C SER A 13 -14.38 22.94 11.80
N PHE A 14 -13.91 22.74 13.03
CA PHE A 14 -14.62 23.10 14.25
C PHE A 14 -13.90 24.24 14.97
N LYS A 15 -14.64 24.99 15.81
CA LYS A 15 -14.13 26.13 16.58
C LYS A 15 -13.00 25.75 17.54
N ASN A 16 -12.97 24.52 18.03
CA ASN A 16 -11.93 23.98 18.94
C ASN A 16 -10.62 23.60 18.25
N LYS A 17 -10.36 24.07 17.02
CA LYS A 17 -9.16 23.78 16.21
C LYS A 17 -9.03 22.31 15.81
N SER A 18 -10.11 21.59 15.76
CA SER A 18 -10.17 20.28 15.16
C SER A 18 -10.83 20.32 13.77
N SER A 19 -10.54 19.32 12.97
CA SER A 19 -11.22 19.11 11.69
C SER A 19 -11.42 17.62 11.42
N VAL A 20 -12.47 17.33 10.70
CA VAL A 20 -12.75 16.00 10.17
C VAL A 20 -12.77 16.10 8.65
N SER A 21 -12.15 15.16 7.98
CA SER A 21 -12.27 14.99 6.53
C SER A 21 -12.64 13.55 6.19
N LEU A 22 -13.54 13.43 5.24
CA LEU A 22 -13.98 12.16 4.67
C LEU A 22 -13.60 12.16 3.19
N THR A 23 -12.98 11.10 2.72
CA THR A 23 -12.57 10.97 1.33
C THR A 23 -13.00 9.60 0.82
N LEU A 24 -13.69 9.59 -0.30
CA LEU A 24 -14.00 8.38 -1.06
C LEU A 24 -13.25 8.43 -2.39
N ASN A 25 -12.42 7.43 -2.62
CA ASN A 25 -11.74 7.23 -3.88
C ASN A 25 -12.22 5.93 -4.51
N GLN A 26 -12.56 5.97 -5.79
CA GLN A 26 -12.91 4.79 -6.55
C GLN A 26 -12.13 4.80 -7.86
N ASN A 27 -11.48 3.69 -8.15
CA ASN A 27 -10.71 3.49 -9.37
C ASN A 27 -11.14 2.20 -10.04
N PHE A 28 -11.42 2.26 -11.34
CA PHE A 28 -11.64 1.10 -12.16
C PHE A 28 -10.60 1.04 -13.27
N THR A 29 -9.97 -0.11 -13.43
CA THR A 29 -9.00 -0.36 -14.50
C THR A 29 -9.41 -1.61 -15.25
N TYR A 30 -9.53 -1.48 -16.55
CA TYR A 30 -9.69 -2.60 -17.49
C TYR A 30 -8.41 -2.71 -18.31
N THR A 31 -7.81 -3.89 -18.35
CA THR A 31 -6.62 -4.18 -19.15
C THR A 31 -6.82 -5.46 -19.92
N ASN A 32 -6.65 -5.42 -21.23
CA ASN A 32 -6.56 -6.58 -22.09
C ASN A 32 -5.10 -6.70 -22.54
N ASN A 33 -4.45 -7.79 -22.19
CA ASN A 33 -3.09 -8.09 -22.61
C ASN A 33 -3.14 -9.30 -23.57
N LEU A 34 -2.72 -9.08 -24.80
CA LEU A 34 -2.47 -10.10 -25.78
C LEU A 34 -1.01 -10.57 -25.61
N ASN A 35 -0.81 -11.77 -25.11
CA ASN A 35 0.50 -12.40 -25.10
C ASN A 35 0.59 -13.36 -26.28
N THR A 36 1.40 -13.00 -27.27
CA THR A 36 1.71 -13.88 -28.40
C THR A 36 3.08 -14.51 -28.14
N LYS A 37 3.13 -15.80 -27.84
CA LYS A 37 4.38 -16.54 -27.67
C LYS A 37 4.32 -17.82 -28.48
N GLU A 38 5.28 -18.03 -29.37
CA GLU A 38 5.46 -19.26 -30.17
C GLU A 38 4.20 -19.71 -30.94
N GLY A 39 3.45 -18.73 -31.51
CA GLY A 39 2.25 -19.05 -32.29
C GLY A 39 0.99 -19.35 -31.45
N GLN A 40 1.06 -19.35 -30.14
CA GLN A 40 -0.08 -19.41 -29.24
C GLN A 40 -0.44 -18.01 -28.72
N ASN A 41 -1.63 -17.55 -29.04
CA ASN A 41 -2.20 -16.32 -28.53
C ASN A 41 -2.91 -16.61 -27.20
N SER A 42 -2.42 -16.10 -26.10
CA SER A 42 -3.15 -16.09 -24.84
C SER A 42 -3.65 -14.67 -24.52
N GLU A 43 -4.98 -14.52 -24.44
CA GLU A 43 -5.60 -13.27 -24.01
C GLU A 43 -5.79 -13.30 -22.50
N ILE A 44 -5.26 -12.29 -21.80
CA ILE A 44 -5.47 -12.09 -20.37
C ILE A 44 -6.36 -10.87 -20.18
N PHE A 45 -7.59 -11.11 -19.75
CA PHE A 45 -8.53 -10.06 -19.37
C PHE A 45 -8.40 -9.78 -17.89
N LEU A 46 -8.02 -8.54 -17.56
CA LEU A 46 -7.89 -8.07 -16.21
C LEU A 46 -8.86 -6.92 -15.95
N ASN A 47 -9.78 -7.12 -15.03
CA ASN A 47 -10.61 -6.07 -14.46
C ASN A 47 -10.21 -5.85 -13.01
N LYS A 48 -9.86 -4.63 -12.65
CA LYS A 48 -9.54 -4.25 -11.28
C LYS A 48 -10.38 -3.07 -10.84
N GLY A 49 -11.09 -3.22 -9.74
CA GLY A 49 -11.81 -2.17 -9.04
C GLY A 49 -11.23 -1.95 -7.66
N ASN A 50 -10.87 -0.73 -7.33
CA ASN A 50 -10.41 -0.33 -6.01
C ASN A 50 -11.34 0.75 -5.47
N THR A 51 -11.82 0.55 -4.25
CA THR A 51 -12.59 1.56 -3.51
C THR A 51 -11.89 1.80 -2.18
N SER A 52 -11.61 3.05 -1.87
CA SER A 52 -10.99 3.42 -0.60
C SER A 52 -11.79 4.50 0.08
N PHE A 53 -12.17 4.26 1.30
CA PHE A 53 -12.82 5.23 2.17
C PHE A 53 -11.84 5.65 3.26
N TYR A 54 -11.65 6.96 3.43
CA TYR A 54 -10.78 7.54 4.45
C TYR A 54 -11.59 8.44 5.36
N ALA A 55 -11.41 8.28 6.67
CA ALA A 55 -11.85 9.24 7.67
C ALA A 55 -10.63 9.76 8.43
N THR A 56 -10.41 11.06 8.42
CA THR A 56 -9.26 11.69 9.07
C THR A 56 -9.73 12.72 10.08
N TYR A 57 -9.22 12.62 11.28
CA TYR A 57 -9.40 13.60 12.35
C TYR A 57 -8.08 14.30 12.63
N ASN A 58 -8.11 15.63 12.63
CA ASN A 58 -6.99 16.47 13.00
C ASN A 58 -7.35 17.31 14.22
N TYR A 59 -6.43 17.41 15.18
CA TYR A 59 -6.58 18.23 16.36
C TYR A 59 -5.29 18.96 16.68
N ARG A 60 -5.37 20.29 16.82
CA ARG A 60 -4.21 21.14 17.09
C ARG A 60 -4.36 21.87 18.42
N ILE A 61 -3.39 21.66 19.33
CA ILE A 61 -3.34 22.31 20.64
C ILE A 61 -2.25 23.40 20.62
N LYS A 62 -2.66 24.66 20.85
CA LYS A 62 -1.76 25.83 21.10
C LYS A 62 -0.56 25.94 20.14
N LYS A 63 -0.68 25.58 18.87
CA LYS A 63 0.40 25.58 17.88
C LYS A 63 1.60 24.67 18.21
N LYS A 64 1.59 23.97 19.34
CA LYS A 64 2.69 23.15 19.81
C LYS A 64 2.47 21.67 19.58
N PHE A 65 1.24 21.23 19.64
CA PHE A 65 0.87 19.83 19.50
C PHE A 65 -0.13 19.65 18.38
N ASN A 66 0.11 18.68 17.51
CA ASN A 66 -0.80 18.29 16.45
C ASN A 66 -0.99 16.76 16.47
N LEU A 67 -2.25 16.35 16.55
CA LEU A 67 -2.68 14.97 16.44
C LEU A 67 -3.42 14.82 15.12
N GLN A 68 -3.02 13.86 14.32
CA GLN A 68 -3.75 13.37 13.15
C GLN A 68 -4.00 11.88 13.33
N ALA A 69 -5.25 11.49 13.38
CA ALA A 69 -5.66 10.10 13.38
C ALA A 69 -6.49 9.84 12.11
N SER A 70 -6.20 8.79 11.40
CA SER A 70 -7.02 8.37 10.27
C SER A 70 -7.29 6.89 10.30
N ILE A 71 -8.44 6.53 9.78
CA ILE A 71 -8.81 5.16 9.46
C ILE A 71 -9.16 5.13 7.98
N ALA A 72 -8.74 4.08 7.32
CA ALA A 72 -9.15 3.82 5.95
C ALA A 72 -9.63 2.38 5.82
N GLU A 73 -10.62 2.18 4.98
CA GLU A 73 -10.99 0.87 4.48
C GLU A 73 -10.66 0.83 2.99
N HIS A 74 -9.91 -0.18 2.60
CA HIS A 74 -9.52 -0.39 1.22
C HIS A 74 -10.12 -1.71 0.72
N LEU A 75 -10.99 -1.61 -0.27
CA LEU A 75 -11.65 -2.73 -0.93
C LEU A 75 -11.03 -2.89 -2.32
N SER A 76 -10.52 -4.07 -2.61
CA SER A 76 -9.98 -4.42 -3.92
C SER A 76 -10.75 -5.60 -4.49
N TYR A 77 -11.21 -5.45 -5.70
CA TYR A 77 -11.84 -6.51 -6.48
C TYR A 77 -11.08 -6.69 -7.79
N THR A 78 -10.67 -7.91 -8.05
CA THR A 78 -9.90 -8.23 -9.24
C THR A 78 -10.45 -9.47 -9.91
N THR A 79 -10.64 -9.40 -11.23
CA THR A 79 -11.07 -10.52 -12.05
C THR A 79 -10.02 -10.78 -13.12
N THR A 80 -9.56 -12.02 -13.21
CA THR A 80 -8.64 -12.47 -14.26
C THR A 80 -9.15 -13.77 -14.86
N ASN A 81 -9.47 -13.75 -16.15
CA ASN A 81 -9.92 -14.95 -16.89
C ASN A 81 -11.02 -15.74 -16.16
N GLY A 82 -12.00 -15.03 -15.56
CA GLY A 82 -13.09 -15.65 -14.82
C GLY A 82 -12.80 -15.97 -13.35
N ASN A 83 -11.57 -15.87 -12.89
CA ASN A 83 -11.22 -15.97 -11.47
C ASN A 83 -11.42 -14.62 -10.77
N HIS A 84 -12.03 -14.66 -9.60
CA HIS A 84 -12.35 -13.48 -8.82
C HIS A 84 -11.57 -13.46 -7.50
N VAL A 85 -10.92 -12.35 -7.20
CA VAL A 85 -10.28 -12.13 -5.91
C VAL A 85 -10.85 -10.86 -5.31
N PHE A 86 -11.28 -10.95 -4.07
CA PHE A 86 -11.74 -9.81 -3.28
C PHE A 86 -10.87 -9.68 -2.03
N SER A 87 -10.41 -8.48 -1.76
CA SER A 87 -9.60 -8.15 -0.58
C SER A 87 -10.18 -6.93 0.12
N SER A 88 -10.27 -6.98 1.45
CA SER A 88 -10.67 -5.87 2.30
C SER A 88 -9.61 -5.65 3.37
N PHE A 89 -9.17 -4.40 3.53
CA PHE A 89 -8.15 -4.01 4.50
C PHE A 89 -8.59 -2.81 5.32
N PHE A 90 -8.54 -2.96 6.63
CA PHE A 90 -8.64 -1.84 7.55
C PHE A 90 -7.25 -1.26 7.83
N ILE A 91 -7.07 0.03 7.51
CA ILE A 91 -5.76 0.70 7.48
C ILE A 91 -5.78 1.91 8.42
N PRO A 92 -5.50 1.73 9.72
CA PRO A 92 -5.38 2.84 10.65
C PRO A 92 -4.03 3.55 10.49
N SER A 93 -4.03 4.85 10.77
CA SER A 93 -2.79 5.62 10.93
C SER A 93 -2.90 6.66 12.03
N LEU A 94 -1.78 6.91 12.71
CA LEU A 94 -1.65 7.89 13.76
C LEU A 94 -0.39 8.70 13.53
N LYS A 95 -0.50 10.03 13.66
CA LYS A 95 0.63 10.94 13.62
C LYS A 95 0.49 11.96 14.74
N LEU A 96 1.48 11.98 15.61
CA LEU A 96 1.66 12.97 16.66
C LEU A 96 2.84 13.85 16.30
N SER A 97 2.68 15.16 16.48
CA SER A 97 3.77 16.11 16.31
C SER A 97 3.76 17.10 17.46
N TYR A 98 4.91 17.31 18.06
CA TYR A 98 5.14 18.27 19.12
C TYR A 98 6.27 19.20 18.73
N LEU A 99 6.08 20.52 18.91
CA LEU A 99 7.07 21.54 18.61
C LEU A 99 7.13 22.56 19.76
N HIS A 100 8.27 22.69 20.40
CA HIS A 100 8.47 23.68 21.48
C HIS A 100 9.94 24.03 21.70
N LYS A 101 10.28 25.31 21.72
CA LYS A 101 11.60 25.84 22.07
C LYS A 101 12.78 25.09 21.42
N GLY A 102 12.72 24.91 20.11
CA GLY A 102 13.77 24.22 19.35
C GLY A 102 13.67 22.70 19.37
N HIS A 103 12.74 22.10 20.13
CA HIS A 103 12.48 20.67 20.12
C HIS A 103 11.33 20.35 19.17
N SER A 104 11.55 19.39 18.28
CA SER A 104 10.53 18.82 17.40
C SER A 104 10.49 17.32 17.64
N LEU A 105 9.31 16.79 17.98
CA LEU A 105 9.07 15.36 18.12
C LEU A 105 7.95 14.96 17.18
N LYS A 106 8.19 13.93 16.38
CA LYS A 106 7.19 13.34 15.49
C LYS A 106 7.14 11.84 15.66
N LEU A 107 5.98 11.35 16.08
CA LEU A 107 5.66 9.93 16.15
C LEU A 107 4.66 9.58 15.05
N THR A 108 4.92 8.51 14.32
CA THR A 108 4.05 8.00 13.26
C THR A 108 3.81 6.52 13.44
N GLY A 109 2.56 6.09 13.31
CA GLY A 109 2.17 4.69 13.22
C GLY A 109 1.26 4.54 12.01
N THR A 110 1.57 3.62 11.10
CA THR A 110 0.76 3.39 9.89
C THR A 110 0.67 1.92 9.59
N VAL A 111 -0.51 1.49 9.18
CA VAL A 111 -0.70 0.20 8.54
C VAL A 111 -0.88 0.44 7.05
N ARG A 112 -0.35 -0.44 6.21
CA ARG A 112 -0.51 -0.40 4.76
C ARG A 112 -0.83 -1.79 4.26
N SER A 113 -1.76 -1.90 3.33
CA SER A 113 -1.97 -3.11 2.56
C SER A 113 -0.92 -3.23 1.45
N THR A 114 -0.49 -4.44 1.19
CA THR A 114 0.30 -4.78 0.02
C THR A 114 -0.48 -5.80 -0.76
N GLU A 115 -0.98 -5.40 -1.91
CA GLU A 115 -1.64 -6.29 -2.84
C GLU A 115 -0.58 -7.09 -3.59
N ILE A 116 -0.77 -8.40 -3.63
CA ILE A 116 0.06 -9.28 -4.44
C ILE A 116 -0.45 -9.15 -5.87
N GLY A 117 0.43 -8.74 -6.78
CA GLY A 117 0.06 -8.60 -8.19
C GLY A 117 -0.46 -9.92 -8.76
N LEU A 118 -1.45 -9.84 -9.65
CA LEU A 118 -2.14 -11.01 -10.22
C LEU A 118 -1.27 -12.00 -10.97
N SER A 119 -0.09 -11.60 -11.41
CA SER A 119 0.89 -12.51 -12.00
C SER A 119 1.40 -13.58 -11.02
N ASN A 120 1.32 -13.32 -9.72
CA ASN A 120 1.81 -14.23 -8.69
C ASN A 120 0.75 -15.24 -8.19
N PRO A 121 -0.53 -14.85 -7.95
CA PRO A 121 -1.52 -15.78 -7.37
C PRO A 121 -2.25 -16.64 -8.39
N THR A 122 -2.10 -16.42 -9.70
CA THR A 122 -2.92 -17.14 -10.71
C THR A 122 -2.42 -18.52 -11.09
N GLY A 123 -1.35 -19.03 -10.49
CA GLY A 123 -0.72 -20.28 -10.93
C GLY A 123 -0.23 -20.23 -12.39
N TYR A 124 -0.07 -19.00 -12.91
CA TYR A 124 0.35 -18.78 -14.28
C TYR A 124 1.83 -19.13 -14.43
N GLU A 125 2.11 -20.02 -15.36
CA GLU A 125 3.47 -20.43 -15.70
C GLU A 125 3.90 -19.75 -17.00
N TYR A 126 5.07 -19.12 -16.99
CA TYR A 126 5.68 -18.62 -18.21
C TYR A 126 7.20 -18.79 -18.19
N LYS A 127 7.74 -19.11 -19.34
CA LYS A 127 9.18 -19.23 -19.54
C LYS A 127 9.79 -17.81 -19.63
N LYS A 128 10.61 -17.44 -18.66
CA LYS A 128 11.26 -16.12 -18.62
C LYS A 128 12.44 -16.07 -19.59
N ASN A 129 13.20 -17.18 -19.68
CA ASN A 129 14.27 -17.44 -20.63
C ASN A 129 14.42 -18.95 -20.82
N GLU A 130 15.46 -19.40 -21.50
CA GLU A 130 15.69 -20.81 -21.77
C GLU A 130 15.89 -21.67 -20.51
N TYR A 131 16.33 -21.05 -19.41
CA TYR A 131 16.71 -21.71 -18.15
C TYR A 131 15.78 -21.41 -16.99
N GLU A 132 14.91 -20.40 -17.11
CA GLU A 132 14.07 -19.92 -16.03
C GLU A 132 12.58 -20.01 -16.41
N MET A 133 11.81 -20.69 -15.58
CA MET A 133 10.35 -20.71 -15.64
C MET A 133 9.80 -20.02 -14.42
N PHE A 134 8.90 -19.09 -14.63
CA PHE A 134 8.14 -18.46 -13.55
C PHE A 134 6.87 -19.27 -13.32
N VAL A 135 6.64 -19.63 -12.05
CA VAL A 135 5.41 -20.30 -11.61
C VAL A 135 4.75 -19.44 -10.54
N GLY A 136 3.52 -18.99 -10.81
CA GLY A 136 2.74 -18.24 -9.83
C GLY A 136 2.29 -19.16 -8.69
N ASN A 137 2.21 -18.62 -7.48
CA ASN A 137 1.67 -19.35 -6.33
C ASN A 137 0.25 -18.84 -6.03
N PRO A 138 -0.81 -19.64 -6.28
CA PRO A 138 -2.20 -19.26 -6.02
C PRO A 138 -2.55 -19.15 -4.53
N GLU A 139 -1.70 -19.65 -3.64
CA GLU A 139 -1.91 -19.55 -2.18
C GLU A 139 -1.44 -18.22 -1.59
N LEU A 140 -0.75 -17.39 -2.39
CA LEU A 140 -0.31 -16.07 -1.95
C LEU A 140 -1.52 -15.18 -1.67
N LYS A 141 -1.51 -14.57 -0.49
CA LYS A 141 -2.55 -13.64 -0.04
C LYS A 141 -1.95 -12.25 0.17
N ASP A 142 -2.77 -11.26 -0.13
CA ASP A 142 -2.46 -9.88 0.24
C ASP A 142 -2.15 -9.78 1.75
N TYR A 143 -1.25 -8.90 2.11
CA TYR A 143 -0.78 -8.77 3.50
C TYR A 143 -0.68 -7.32 3.98
N LEU A 144 -0.63 -7.17 5.29
CA LEU A 144 -0.45 -5.88 5.93
C LEU A 144 1.02 -5.65 6.31
N ARG A 145 1.44 -4.40 6.15
CA ARG A 145 2.71 -3.87 6.66
C ARG A 145 2.43 -2.87 7.77
N TYR A 146 3.07 -3.07 8.89
CA TYR A 146 3.01 -2.18 10.05
C TYR A 146 4.29 -1.35 10.09
N ASN A 147 4.15 -0.04 10.18
CA ASN A 147 5.28 0.85 10.25
C ASN A 147 5.11 1.78 11.46
N ALA A 148 6.14 1.89 12.28
CA ALA A 148 6.24 2.88 13.33
C ALA A 148 7.50 3.70 13.12
N GLY A 149 7.43 5.00 13.36
CA GLY A 149 8.56 5.92 13.20
C GLY A 149 8.56 6.98 14.28
N LEU A 150 9.73 7.25 14.81
CA LEU A 150 10.01 8.32 15.76
C LEU A 150 11.09 9.20 15.17
N ASN A 151 10.83 10.51 15.07
CA ASN A 151 11.84 11.50 14.73
C ASN A 151 11.90 12.53 15.86
N TYR A 152 13.09 12.85 16.29
CA TYR A 152 13.36 13.88 17.28
C TYR A 152 14.45 14.81 16.78
N ASP A 153 14.13 16.10 16.71
CA ASP A 153 15.05 17.14 16.30
C ASP A 153 15.18 18.15 17.44
N TRP A 154 16.40 18.52 17.74
CA TRP A 154 16.70 19.54 18.73
C TRP A 154 17.67 20.57 18.19
N THR A 155 17.18 21.79 17.99
CA THR A 155 17.98 22.96 17.61
C THR A 155 18.44 23.67 18.88
N MET A 156 19.69 23.48 19.26
CA MET A 156 20.28 24.06 20.47
C MET A 156 20.53 25.55 20.26
N ASN A 157 21.05 25.93 19.10
CA ASN A 157 21.33 27.31 18.71
C ASN A 157 21.45 27.42 17.18
N SER A 158 21.84 28.56 16.65
CA SER A 158 22.00 28.77 15.20
C SER A 158 23.08 27.91 14.52
N ARG A 159 23.93 27.23 15.28
CA ARG A 159 25.06 26.43 14.75
C ARG A 159 24.89 24.94 14.94
N TRP A 160 24.08 24.49 15.90
CA TRP A 160 23.98 23.10 16.29
C TRP A 160 22.54 22.59 16.27
N THR A 161 22.31 21.52 15.55
CA THR A 161 21.04 20.76 15.54
C THR A 161 21.35 19.28 15.68
N LEU A 162 20.70 18.64 16.65
CA LEU A 162 20.71 17.17 16.81
C LEU A 162 19.49 16.60 16.09
N LEU A 163 19.72 15.64 15.20
CA LEU A 163 18.69 14.88 14.50
C LEU A 163 18.77 13.41 14.92
N SER A 164 17.66 12.84 15.35
CA SER A 164 17.58 11.43 15.72
C SER A 164 16.33 10.81 15.12
N SER A 165 16.46 9.60 14.58
CA SER A 165 15.33 8.86 14.04
C SER A 165 15.42 7.38 14.39
N ALA A 166 14.26 6.77 14.63
CA ALA A 166 14.09 5.34 14.78
C ALA A 166 12.88 4.88 13.97
N SER A 167 12.98 3.74 13.34
CA SER A 167 11.87 3.15 12.59
C SER A 167 11.77 1.64 12.82
N LEU A 168 10.54 1.16 12.87
CA LEU A 168 10.20 -0.25 12.96
C LEU A 168 9.27 -0.60 11.79
N HIS A 169 9.63 -1.67 11.07
CA HIS A 169 8.84 -2.20 9.97
C HIS A 169 8.56 -3.68 10.23
N ILE A 170 7.30 -4.06 10.22
CA ILE A 170 6.87 -5.44 10.38
C ILE A 170 5.98 -5.79 9.18
N SER A 171 6.29 -6.88 8.50
CA SER A 171 5.48 -7.42 7.42
C SER A 171 5.42 -8.94 7.49
N ASN A 172 4.29 -9.52 7.20
CA ASN A 172 4.09 -10.96 7.12
C ASN A 172 2.86 -11.23 6.23
N PRO A 173 2.91 -12.17 5.31
CA PRO A 173 4.05 -12.98 4.85
C PRO A 173 4.94 -12.21 3.87
N GLN A 174 6.13 -12.74 3.61
CA GLN A 174 7.02 -12.25 2.57
C GLN A 174 6.89 -13.13 1.32
N ILE A 175 7.01 -12.51 0.16
CA ILE A 175 7.11 -13.21 -1.11
C ILE A 175 8.56 -13.62 -1.27
N TYR A 176 8.80 -14.92 -1.42
CA TYR A 176 10.13 -15.44 -1.74
C TYR A 176 10.12 -16.00 -3.15
N GLU A 177 11.12 -15.66 -3.94
CA GLU A 177 11.40 -16.35 -5.18
C GLU A 177 12.18 -17.63 -4.83
N LEU A 178 11.63 -18.79 -5.15
CA LEU A 178 12.30 -20.08 -5.01
C LEU A 178 12.85 -20.49 -6.37
N TYR A 179 14.17 -20.56 -6.45
CA TYR A 179 14.85 -21.10 -7.63
C TYR A 179 15.02 -22.61 -7.46
N ARG A 180 14.39 -23.39 -8.34
CA ARG A 180 14.56 -24.83 -8.39
C ARG A 180 15.33 -25.20 -9.65
N TYR A 181 16.45 -25.87 -9.48
CA TYR A 181 17.23 -26.42 -10.57
C TYR A 181 16.61 -27.78 -10.97
N ASP A 182 16.25 -27.94 -12.23
CA ASP A 182 15.71 -29.19 -12.75
C ASP A 182 16.81 -29.88 -13.58
N ASP A 183 17.45 -30.87 -12.97
CA ASP A 183 18.54 -31.63 -13.61
C ASP A 183 18.03 -32.56 -14.75
N GLU A 184 16.72 -32.82 -14.81
CA GLU A 184 16.14 -33.75 -15.80
C GLU A 184 15.92 -33.10 -17.18
N ARG A 185 16.07 -31.78 -17.31
CA ARG A 185 15.92 -31.06 -18.58
C ARG A 185 17.24 -30.72 -19.27
N LYS A 186 18.27 -31.54 -19.09
CA LYS A 186 19.42 -31.53 -19.97
C LYS A 186 19.03 -32.16 -21.30
N MET A 187 18.55 -31.36 -22.24
CA MET A 187 18.61 -31.64 -23.67
C MET A 187 19.24 -30.47 -24.39
#